data_b05b54ea3c4592811485e7f18cd1fe68
#
_entry.id   b05b54ea3c4592811485e7f18cd1fe68
#
_cell.length_a   1.000
_cell.length_b   1.000
_cell.length_c   1.000
_cell.angle_alpha   90.00
_cell.angle_beta   90.00
_cell.angle_gamma   90.00
#
_symmetry.space_group_name_H-M   'P 1'
#
loop_
_entity.id
_entity.type
_entity.pdbx_description
1 polymer ?
#
loop_
_entity_poly.entity_id
_entity_poly.type
_entity_poly.pdbx_seq_one_letter_code
_entity_poly.pdbx_strand_id
1 'polypeptide(L)'
;MKYSTLIFDAFDTVVHINRDRLPACRVNGTSIRTTAPSIHEVYTQHFGKLDFDVFYDAFSQSFAQVSEIRRTEHREIRSQERFRLLLRVLGHEADLVPPEVLDSLTIAHMDQLQESFEVRPETLEVLDWAGSRFRRAMISNFDYAPALHKALERFGIRSAFESVIVSVDVGWRKPSRIIFDRAFEGLGILPSEALFIGDQLYVDVYGAVNAGMDVVWIETEHQDWLVPKLPEPTYKVRSIHEVIHLLEKGR
;
A
#
# COMPACT_ATOMS: atom_id res chain seq x y z
N MET A 1 -22.72 -0.10 20.41
CA MET A 1 -21.53 -0.78 19.86
C MET A 1 -20.29 -0.06 20.38
N LYS A 2 -19.20 -0.78 20.63
CA LYS A 2 -17.94 -0.18 21.13
C LYS A 2 -17.33 0.78 20.10
N TYR A 3 -17.41 0.45 18.82
CA TYR A 3 -16.84 1.23 17.73
C TYR A 3 -17.90 1.93 16.90
N SER A 4 -17.61 3.16 16.46
CA SER A 4 -18.43 3.94 15.51
C SER A 4 -17.84 3.89 14.10
N THR A 5 -16.54 3.59 13.98
CA THR A 5 -15.76 3.69 12.74
C THR A 5 -14.92 2.44 12.51
N LEU A 6 -14.91 1.93 11.29
CA LEU A 6 -13.97 0.92 10.82
C LEU A 6 -12.93 1.59 9.91
N ILE A 7 -11.65 1.36 10.19
CA ILE A 7 -10.56 1.85 9.37
C ILE A 7 -9.84 0.65 8.76
N PHE A 8 -9.77 0.60 7.44
CA PHE A 8 -9.19 -0.51 6.70
C PHE A 8 -7.80 -0.15 6.18
N ASP A 9 -6.87 -1.09 6.22
CA ASP A 9 -5.76 -1.08 5.29
C ASP A 9 -6.25 -1.26 3.85
N ALA A 10 -5.43 -0.85 2.87
CA ALA A 10 -5.81 -0.96 1.46
C ALA A 10 -5.34 -2.28 0.84
N PHE A 11 -4.02 -2.48 0.70
CA PHE A 11 -3.46 -3.58 -0.09
C PHE A 11 -3.41 -4.88 0.69
N ASP A 12 -3.83 -5.97 0.03
CA ASP A 12 -3.99 -7.31 0.58
C ASP A 12 -5.02 -7.42 1.73
N THR A 13 -5.72 -6.29 2.03
CA THR A 13 -6.90 -6.22 2.90
C THR A 13 -8.18 -5.96 2.09
N VAL A 14 -8.26 -4.82 1.40
CA VAL A 14 -9.41 -4.42 0.56
C VAL A 14 -9.12 -4.64 -0.92
N VAL A 15 -7.95 -4.22 -1.38
CA VAL A 15 -7.47 -4.38 -2.75
C VAL A 15 -6.32 -5.39 -2.76
N HIS A 16 -6.49 -6.50 -3.45
CA HIS A 16 -5.45 -7.53 -3.55
C HIS A 16 -4.56 -7.29 -4.77
N ILE A 17 -3.27 -7.61 -4.63
CA ILE A 17 -2.29 -7.57 -5.72
C ILE A 17 -2.09 -8.99 -6.27
N ASN A 18 -2.76 -9.30 -7.36
CA ASN A 18 -2.56 -10.56 -8.08
C ASN A 18 -1.30 -10.46 -8.95
N ARG A 19 -0.18 -10.91 -8.38
CA ARG A 19 1.13 -10.84 -9.05
C ARG A 19 1.19 -11.63 -10.35
N ASP A 20 0.32 -12.62 -10.54
CA ASP A 20 0.27 -13.40 -11.78
C ASP A 20 -0.21 -12.58 -12.99
N ARG A 21 -0.84 -11.45 -12.76
CA ARG A 21 -1.23 -10.50 -13.81
C ARG A 21 -0.12 -9.52 -14.22
N LEU A 22 0.99 -9.47 -13.47
CA LEU A 22 2.14 -8.66 -13.85
C LEU A 22 2.85 -9.27 -15.07
N PRO A 23 3.48 -8.43 -15.94
CA PRO A 23 4.25 -8.90 -17.08
C PRO A 23 5.30 -9.91 -16.68
N ALA A 24 5.35 -11.02 -17.43
CA ALA A 24 6.43 -11.99 -17.30
C ALA A 24 7.62 -11.54 -18.16
N CYS A 25 8.81 -11.58 -17.61
CA CYS A 25 10.06 -11.32 -18.33
C CYS A 25 11.18 -12.25 -17.83
N ARG A 26 12.31 -12.26 -18.52
CA ARG A 26 13.51 -12.96 -18.06
C ARG A 26 14.56 -11.97 -17.59
N VAL A 27 15.15 -12.27 -16.45
CA VAL A 27 16.28 -11.54 -15.86
C VAL A 27 17.33 -12.57 -15.47
N ASN A 28 18.52 -12.43 -15.98
CA ASN A 28 19.64 -13.37 -15.72
C ASN A 28 19.21 -14.84 -15.94
N GLY A 29 18.41 -15.09 -16.98
CA GLY A 29 17.87 -16.42 -17.31
C GLY A 29 16.68 -16.90 -16.47
N THR A 30 16.32 -16.20 -15.40
CA THR A 30 15.19 -16.54 -14.52
C THR A 30 13.91 -15.84 -14.97
N SER A 31 12.79 -16.55 -15.02
CA SER A 31 11.47 -15.95 -15.31
C SER A 31 10.92 -15.30 -14.05
N ILE A 32 10.55 -14.04 -14.16
CA ILE A 32 9.96 -13.24 -13.06
C ILE A 32 8.75 -12.46 -13.58
N ARG A 33 7.92 -11.97 -12.65
CA ARG A 33 6.80 -11.08 -12.93
C ARG A 33 7.04 -9.72 -12.28
N THR A 34 7.04 -8.66 -13.09
CA THR A 34 7.41 -7.32 -12.63
C THR A 34 6.87 -6.25 -13.58
N THR A 35 6.78 -5.02 -13.12
CA THR A 35 6.47 -3.84 -13.95
C THR A 35 7.71 -3.28 -14.67
N ALA A 36 8.90 -3.81 -14.41
CA ALA A 36 10.16 -3.29 -14.93
C ALA A 36 10.23 -3.17 -16.47
N PRO A 37 9.63 -4.09 -17.29
CA PRO A 37 9.66 -3.96 -18.75
C PRO A 37 9.05 -2.66 -19.25
N SER A 38 7.89 -2.25 -18.73
CA SER A 38 7.20 -1.01 -19.14
C SER A 38 8.02 0.24 -18.78
N ILE A 39 8.68 0.20 -17.62
CA ILE A 39 9.54 1.30 -17.18
C ILE A 39 10.82 1.37 -18.03
N HIS A 40 11.40 0.20 -18.38
CA HIS A 40 12.57 0.12 -19.24
C HIS A 40 12.29 0.66 -20.65
N GLU A 41 11.10 0.42 -21.19
CA GLU A 41 10.67 0.97 -22.46
C GLU A 41 10.68 2.51 -22.42
N VAL A 42 10.06 3.12 -21.40
CA VAL A 42 10.08 4.58 -21.20
C VAL A 42 11.51 5.09 -20.99
N TYR A 43 12.32 4.38 -20.18
CA TYR A 43 13.70 4.74 -19.99
C TYR A 43 14.48 4.79 -21.32
N THR A 44 14.32 3.78 -22.18
CA THR A 44 15.04 3.74 -23.46
C THR A 44 14.64 4.85 -24.44
N GLN A 45 13.41 5.32 -24.35
CA GLN A 45 12.92 6.47 -25.13
C GLN A 45 13.64 7.77 -24.76
N HIS A 46 13.96 7.98 -23.48
CA HIS A 46 14.54 9.22 -22.97
C HIS A 46 16.08 9.18 -22.88
N PHE A 47 16.65 8.03 -22.57
CA PHE A 47 18.07 7.92 -22.22
C PHE A 47 18.87 7.02 -23.18
N GLY A 48 18.19 6.40 -24.14
CA GLY A 48 18.82 5.50 -25.10
C GLY A 48 18.82 4.04 -24.64
N LYS A 49 19.37 3.18 -25.50
CA LYS A 49 19.35 1.72 -25.28
C LYS A 49 20.22 1.33 -24.10
N LEU A 50 19.66 0.50 -23.24
CA LEU A 50 20.36 -0.16 -22.13
C LEU A 50 19.93 -1.62 -22.11
N ASP A 51 20.86 -2.51 -21.77
CA ASP A 51 20.54 -3.93 -21.54
C ASP A 51 19.53 -4.06 -20.39
N PHE A 52 18.52 -4.95 -20.56
CA PHE A 52 17.45 -5.08 -19.61
C PHE A 52 17.91 -5.64 -18.26
N ASP A 53 18.87 -6.57 -18.24
CA ASP A 53 19.39 -7.14 -16.99
C ASP A 53 20.10 -6.05 -16.17
N VAL A 54 20.90 -5.19 -16.84
CA VAL A 54 21.56 -4.03 -16.19
C VAL A 54 20.54 -3.04 -15.65
N PHE A 55 19.51 -2.74 -16.42
CA PHE A 55 18.42 -1.88 -15.97
C PHE A 55 17.68 -2.46 -14.75
N TYR A 56 17.38 -3.75 -14.79
CA TYR A 56 16.65 -4.43 -13.72
C TYR A 56 17.45 -4.49 -12.42
N ASP A 57 18.75 -4.69 -12.49
CA ASP A 57 19.64 -4.66 -11.32
C ASP A 57 19.61 -3.27 -10.66
N ALA A 58 19.69 -2.19 -11.45
CA ALA A 58 19.58 -0.82 -10.95
C ALA A 58 18.17 -0.53 -10.38
N PHE A 59 17.11 -1.02 -11.05
CA PHE A 59 15.74 -0.93 -10.59
C PHE A 59 15.55 -1.61 -9.23
N SER A 60 16.07 -2.81 -9.06
CA SER A 60 16.02 -3.57 -7.82
C SER A 60 16.81 -2.89 -6.70
N GLN A 61 18.00 -2.34 -7.02
CA GLN A 61 18.81 -1.60 -6.07
C GLN A 61 18.10 -0.33 -5.59
N SER A 62 17.50 0.44 -6.48
CA SER A 62 16.73 1.64 -6.11
C SER A 62 15.54 1.31 -5.20
N PHE A 63 14.86 0.20 -5.48
CA PHE A 63 13.77 -0.29 -4.64
C PHE A 63 14.25 -0.69 -3.24
N ALA A 64 15.38 -1.39 -3.15
CA ALA A 64 15.98 -1.77 -1.88
C ALA A 64 16.37 -0.55 -1.02
N GLN A 65 16.95 0.50 -1.64
CA GLN A 65 17.27 1.76 -0.94
C GLN A 65 16.03 2.45 -0.38
N VAL A 66 14.97 2.56 -1.19
CA VAL A 66 13.70 3.13 -0.74
C VAL A 66 13.07 2.30 0.38
N SER A 67 13.11 0.98 0.25
CA SER A 67 12.58 0.06 1.27
C SER A 67 13.30 0.21 2.61
N GLU A 68 14.61 0.44 2.59
CA GLU A 68 15.38 0.67 3.82
C GLU A 68 15.00 1.99 4.50
N ILE A 69 14.84 3.09 3.76
CA ILE A 69 14.36 4.37 4.30
C ILE A 69 12.96 4.20 4.91
N ARG A 70 12.06 3.53 4.19
CA ARG A 70 10.70 3.26 4.66
C ARG A 70 10.68 2.44 5.94
N ARG A 71 11.56 1.45 6.04
CA ARG A 71 11.68 0.54 7.19
C ARG A 71 12.26 1.23 8.43
N THR A 72 13.28 2.08 8.25
CA THR A 72 14.02 2.70 9.37
C THR A 72 13.43 4.02 9.81
N GLU A 73 12.93 4.82 8.88
CA GLU A 73 12.45 6.17 9.16
C GLU A 73 10.92 6.28 9.17
N HIS A 74 10.19 5.29 8.65
CA HIS A 74 8.75 5.32 8.39
C HIS A 74 8.30 6.52 7.52
N ARG A 75 9.22 7.09 6.78
CA ARG A 75 8.96 8.14 5.80
C ARG A 75 8.42 7.54 4.51
N GLU A 76 7.45 8.22 3.89
CA GLU A 76 7.05 7.83 2.56
C GLU A 76 7.92 8.50 1.51
N ILE A 77 8.39 7.71 0.56
CA ILE A 77 9.17 8.17 -0.59
C ILE A 77 8.27 8.08 -1.81
N ARG A 78 8.03 9.19 -2.46
CA ARG A 78 7.20 9.28 -3.67
C ARG A 78 7.78 8.46 -4.82
N SER A 79 6.93 7.94 -5.68
CA SER A 79 7.37 7.16 -6.86
C SER A 79 8.36 7.92 -7.73
N GLN A 80 8.17 9.22 -7.95
CA GLN A 80 9.11 10.05 -8.72
C GLN A 80 10.50 10.08 -8.07
N GLU A 81 10.59 10.16 -6.72
CA GLU A 81 11.86 10.14 -6.01
C GLU A 81 12.56 8.78 -6.13
N ARG A 82 11.79 7.68 -6.12
CA ARG A 82 12.33 6.35 -6.39
C ARG A 82 12.93 6.26 -7.80
N PHE A 83 12.24 6.79 -8.81
CA PHE A 83 12.77 6.83 -10.17
C PHE A 83 13.97 7.77 -10.31
N ARG A 84 14.00 8.86 -9.54
CA ARG A 84 15.20 9.70 -9.44
C ARG A 84 16.39 8.92 -8.88
N LEU A 85 16.18 8.08 -7.87
CA LEU A 85 17.21 7.18 -7.33
C LEU A 85 17.65 6.14 -8.35
N LEU A 86 16.73 5.52 -9.10
CA LEU A 86 17.05 4.61 -10.20
C LEU A 86 17.97 5.28 -11.23
N LEU A 87 17.64 6.50 -11.66
CA LEU A 87 18.45 7.24 -12.63
C LEU A 87 19.85 7.56 -12.08
N ARG A 88 19.98 7.88 -10.79
CA ARG A 88 21.31 8.06 -10.15
C ARG A 88 22.11 6.76 -10.13
N VAL A 89 21.48 5.62 -9.82
CA VAL A 89 22.13 4.30 -9.87
C VAL A 89 22.64 3.98 -11.28
N LEU A 90 21.90 4.41 -12.32
CA LEU A 90 22.28 4.27 -13.72
C LEU A 90 23.31 5.34 -14.19
N GLY A 91 23.79 6.20 -13.30
CA GLY A 91 24.85 7.17 -13.60
C GLY A 91 24.36 8.47 -14.24
N HIS A 92 23.04 8.75 -14.22
CA HIS A 92 22.50 10.02 -14.72
C HIS A 92 22.56 11.13 -13.66
N GLU A 93 22.70 12.39 -14.12
CA GLU A 93 22.51 13.57 -13.29
C GLU A 93 20.99 13.78 -12.99
N ALA A 94 20.47 12.93 -12.13
CA ALA A 94 19.03 12.75 -11.92
C ALA A 94 18.32 14.02 -11.42
N ASP A 95 19.04 14.98 -10.85
CA ASP A 95 18.47 16.25 -10.39
C ASP A 95 18.20 17.23 -11.56
N LEU A 96 18.83 16.98 -12.72
CA LEU A 96 18.59 17.73 -13.95
C LEU A 96 17.52 17.10 -14.85
N VAL A 97 17.02 15.92 -14.48
CA VAL A 97 15.97 15.24 -15.26
C VAL A 97 14.63 15.98 -15.11
N PRO A 98 13.98 16.33 -16.22
CA PRO A 98 12.69 17.01 -16.18
C PRO A 98 11.64 16.22 -15.41
N PRO A 99 10.76 16.89 -14.62
CA PRO A 99 9.69 16.23 -13.88
C PRO A 99 8.80 15.31 -14.74
N GLU A 100 8.55 15.72 -16.00
CA GLU A 100 7.70 15.00 -16.95
C GLU A 100 8.26 13.61 -17.30
N VAL A 101 9.59 13.45 -17.28
CA VAL A 101 10.25 12.15 -17.51
C VAL A 101 10.05 11.24 -16.29
N LEU A 102 10.18 11.79 -15.06
CA LEU A 102 9.89 11.04 -13.83
C LEU A 102 8.43 10.64 -13.73
N ASP A 103 7.52 11.52 -14.18
CA ASP A 103 6.09 11.22 -14.25
C ASP A 103 5.81 10.10 -15.26
N SER A 104 6.46 10.13 -16.43
CA SER A 104 6.33 9.08 -17.45
C SER A 104 6.78 7.70 -16.92
N LEU A 105 7.90 7.64 -16.22
CA LEU A 105 8.38 6.42 -15.56
C LEU A 105 7.41 5.95 -14.46
N THR A 106 6.87 6.90 -13.68
CA THR A 106 5.88 6.62 -12.64
C THR A 106 4.59 6.07 -13.24
N ILE A 107 4.07 6.70 -14.28
CA ILE A 107 2.83 6.27 -14.96
C ILE A 107 3.01 4.87 -15.55
N ALA A 108 4.13 4.61 -16.26
CA ALA A 108 4.42 3.29 -16.82
C ALA A 108 4.44 2.19 -15.75
N HIS A 109 5.00 2.49 -14.58
CA HIS A 109 4.98 1.59 -13.43
C HIS A 109 3.55 1.37 -12.92
N MET A 110 2.83 2.45 -12.65
CA MET A 110 1.53 2.42 -11.98
C MET A 110 0.42 1.86 -12.87
N ASP A 111 0.42 2.17 -14.16
CA ASP A 111 -0.57 1.61 -15.09
C ASP A 111 -0.42 0.09 -15.16
N GLN A 112 0.82 -0.41 -15.24
CA GLN A 112 1.06 -1.84 -15.25
C GLN A 112 0.75 -2.50 -13.89
N LEU A 113 1.04 -1.83 -12.78
CA LEU A 113 0.74 -2.33 -11.43
C LEU A 113 -0.77 -2.43 -11.21
N GLN A 114 -1.55 -1.45 -11.66
CA GLN A 114 -3.00 -1.40 -11.49
C GLN A 114 -3.72 -2.56 -12.20
N GLU A 115 -3.15 -3.13 -13.27
CA GLU A 115 -3.70 -4.33 -13.92
C GLU A 115 -3.68 -5.56 -13.01
N SER A 116 -2.81 -5.58 -12.02
CA SER A 116 -2.74 -6.64 -11.01
C SER A 116 -3.73 -6.47 -9.85
N PHE A 117 -4.40 -5.31 -9.74
CA PHE A 117 -5.33 -5.06 -8.64
C PHE A 117 -6.65 -5.79 -8.86
N GLU A 118 -7.16 -6.37 -7.79
CA GLU A 118 -8.48 -7.01 -7.74
C GLU A 118 -9.15 -6.79 -6.38
N VAL A 119 -10.48 -6.81 -6.38
CA VAL A 119 -11.28 -6.81 -5.14
C VAL A 119 -12.07 -8.10 -5.12
N ARG A 120 -12.01 -8.81 -4.00
CA ARG A 120 -12.68 -10.10 -3.83
C ARG A 120 -14.15 -9.91 -3.45
N PRO A 121 -15.04 -10.85 -3.82
CA PRO A 121 -16.47 -10.77 -3.46
C PRO A 121 -16.72 -10.59 -1.97
N GLU A 122 -15.98 -11.32 -1.12
CA GLU A 122 -16.11 -11.23 0.33
C GLU A 122 -15.75 -9.85 0.89
N THR A 123 -14.88 -9.11 0.22
CA THR A 123 -14.57 -7.72 0.59
C THR A 123 -15.75 -6.81 0.31
N LEU A 124 -16.42 -7.00 -0.83
CA LEU A 124 -17.62 -6.24 -1.19
C LEU A 124 -18.75 -6.48 -0.18
N GLU A 125 -18.94 -7.75 0.24
CA GLU A 125 -19.93 -8.12 1.25
C GLU A 125 -19.66 -7.42 2.60
N VAL A 126 -18.39 -7.39 3.04
CA VAL A 126 -17.99 -6.70 4.28
C VAL A 126 -18.23 -5.19 4.17
N LEU A 127 -17.87 -4.58 3.05
CA LEU A 127 -18.07 -3.15 2.84
C LEU A 127 -19.56 -2.78 2.81
N ASP A 128 -20.41 -3.59 2.17
CA ASP A 128 -21.84 -3.39 2.15
C ASP A 128 -22.46 -3.55 3.55
N TRP A 129 -22.14 -4.66 4.24
CA TRP A 129 -22.59 -4.92 5.61
C TRP A 129 -22.19 -3.79 6.58
N ALA A 130 -20.96 -3.29 6.47
CA ALA A 130 -20.45 -2.20 7.31
C ALA A 130 -21.15 -0.87 7.00
N GLY A 131 -21.60 -0.67 5.75
CA GLY A 131 -22.11 0.61 5.25
C GLY A 131 -23.30 1.19 6.01
N SER A 132 -24.16 0.34 6.52
CA SER A 132 -25.34 0.75 7.30
C SER A 132 -25.08 0.84 8.82
N ARG A 133 -23.86 0.52 9.26
CA ARG A 133 -23.55 0.30 10.68
C ARG A 133 -22.41 1.15 11.21
N PHE A 134 -21.45 1.49 10.35
CA PHE A 134 -20.21 2.16 10.72
C PHE A 134 -19.83 3.23 9.71
N ARG A 135 -19.17 4.28 10.17
CA ARG A 135 -18.33 5.12 9.31
C ARG A 135 -17.16 4.26 8.82
N ARG A 136 -16.69 4.51 7.62
CA ARG A 136 -15.59 3.73 7.03
C ARG A 136 -14.53 4.66 6.49
N ALA A 137 -13.28 4.35 6.80
CA ALA A 137 -12.11 5.05 6.27
C ALA A 137 -11.04 4.04 5.84
N MET A 138 -10.04 4.53 5.13
CA MET A 138 -8.90 3.73 4.67
C MET A 138 -7.60 4.45 5.00
N ILE A 139 -6.58 3.69 5.44
CA ILE A 139 -5.20 4.18 5.60
C ILE A 139 -4.28 3.26 4.82
N SER A 140 -3.63 3.79 3.78
CA SER A 140 -2.77 3.02 2.88
C SER A 140 -1.32 3.49 2.90
N ASN A 141 -0.39 2.54 2.96
CA ASN A 141 1.02 2.76 2.65
C ASN A 141 1.23 2.64 1.15
N PHE A 142 1.17 3.77 0.44
CA PHE A 142 1.34 3.78 -1.00
C PHE A 142 2.01 5.07 -1.49
N ASP A 143 2.91 4.95 -2.46
CA ASP A 143 3.77 6.03 -2.93
C ASP A 143 3.20 6.85 -4.10
N TYR A 144 1.96 6.52 -4.54
CA TYR A 144 1.26 7.21 -5.62
C TYR A 144 -0.27 7.17 -5.44
N ALA A 145 -0.82 8.14 -4.71
CA ALA A 145 -2.24 8.19 -4.36
C ALA A 145 -3.20 8.13 -5.57
N PRO A 146 -2.92 8.76 -6.74
CA PRO A 146 -3.83 8.71 -7.87
C PRO A 146 -4.14 7.28 -8.35
N ALA A 147 -3.18 6.34 -8.29
CA ALA A 147 -3.43 4.97 -8.71
C ALA A 147 -4.37 4.23 -7.75
N LEU A 148 -4.28 4.46 -6.44
CA LEU A 148 -5.23 3.89 -5.47
C LEU A 148 -6.63 4.46 -5.68
N HIS A 149 -6.77 5.78 -5.81
CA HIS A 149 -8.08 6.40 -6.04
C HIS A 149 -8.73 5.89 -7.32
N LYS A 150 -7.98 5.83 -8.43
CA LYS A 150 -8.46 5.27 -9.71
C LYS A 150 -8.89 3.80 -9.57
N ALA A 151 -8.16 3.01 -8.78
CA ALA A 151 -8.53 1.61 -8.52
C ALA A 151 -9.84 1.51 -7.72
N LEU A 152 -10.00 2.30 -6.64
CA LEU A 152 -11.23 2.32 -5.85
C LEU A 152 -12.46 2.75 -6.67
N GLU A 153 -12.28 3.71 -7.59
CA GLU A 153 -13.32 4.14 -8.54
C GLU A 153 -13.65 3.03 -9.54
N ARG A 154 -12.62 2.42 -10.16
CA ARG A 154 -12.80 1.30 -11.10
C ARG A 154 -13.57 0.14 -10.52
N PHE A 155 -13.35 -0.17 -9.23
CA PHE A 155 -14.07 -1.23 -8.53
C PHE A 155 -15.42 -0.77 -7.94
N GLY A 156 -15.80 0.50 -8.08
CA GLY A 156 -17.06 1.03 -7.57
C GLY A 156 -17.13 1.15 -6.05
N ILE A 157 -16.00 1.11 -5.35
CA ILE A 157 -15.94 1.13 -3.88
C ILE A 157 -15.39 2.42 -3.27
N ARG A 158 -15.05 3.44 -4.09
CA ARG A 158 -14.55 4.73 -3.55
C ARG A 158 -15.55 5.38 -2.61
N SER A 159 -16.84 5.35 -2.94
CA SER A 159 -17.93 5.89 -2.12
C SER A 159 -18.19 5.11 -0.84
N ALA A 160 -17.65 3.91 -0.70
CA ALA A 160 -17.70 3.16 0.54
C ALA A 160 -16.90 3.80 1.68
N PHE A 161 -15.95 4.66 1.37
CA PHE A 161 -15.05 5.30 2.34
C PHE A 161 -15.28 6.80 2.43
N GLU A 162 -15.58 7.29 3.62
CA GLU A 162 -15.68 8.71 3.94
C GLU A 162 -14.32 9.41 3.76
N SER A 163 -13.25 8.75 4.16
CA SER A 163 -11.87 9.25 4.02
C SER A 163 -10.93 8.15 3.53
N VAL A 164 -10.03 8.49 2.62
CA VAL A 164 -8.93 7.64 2.15
C VAL A 164 -7.64 8.41 2.35
N ILE A 165 -6.84 7.95 3.32
CA ILE A 165 -5.56 8.55 3.69
C ILE A 165 -4.44 7.72 3.07
N VAL A 166 -3.60 8.34 2.24
CA VAL A 166 -2.48 7.69 1.58
C VAL A 166 -1.18 8.27 2.09
N SER A 167 -0.23 7.42 2.44
CA SER A 167 1.03 7.84 3.06
C SER A 167 1.81 8.87 2.25
N VAL A 168 1.73 8.84 0.92
CA VAL A 168 2.40 9.83 0.05
C VAL A 168 1.88 11.27 0.26
N ASP A 169 0.61 11.43 0.63
CA ASP A 169 0.01 12.74 0.88
C ASP A 169 0.35 13.27 2.28
N VAL A 170 0.66 12.35 3.21
CA VAL A 170 1.03 12.67 4.60
C VAL A 170 2.54 12.84 4.75
N GLY A 171 3.33 12.16 3.91
CA GLY A 171 4.79 12.07 4.03
C GLY A 171 5.27 11.00 5.01
N TRP A 172 4.36 10.37 5.75
CA TRP A 172 4.63 9.33 6.73
C TRP A 172 3.72 8.12 6.49
N ARG A 173 4.27 6.94 6.72
CA ARG A 173 3.58 5.66 6.51
C ARG A 173 3.37 4.91 7.81
N LYS A 174 2.40 4.02 7.88
CA LYS A 174 2.28 3.04 8.96
C LYS A 174 3.61 2.29 9.10
N PRO A 175 4.10 2.02 10.34
CA PRO A 175 3.42 2.16 11.61
C PRO A 175 3.61 3.53 12.28
N SER A 176 4.09 4.57 11.60
CA SER A 176 4.21 5.90 12.20
C SER A 176 2.86 6.38 12.73
N ARG A 177 2.83 6.87 13.96
CA ARG A 177 1.64 7.43 14.58
C ARG A 177 1.04 8.60 13.78
N ILE A 178 1.89 9.36 13.07
CA ILE A 178 1.48 10.56 12.32
C ILE A 178 0.36 10.28 11.32
N ILE A 179 0.42 9.15 10.58
CA ILE A 179 -0.61 8.83 9.61
C ILE A 179 -1.95 8.46 10.26
N PHE A 180 -1.92 7.85 11.46
CA PHE A 180 -3.12 7.54 12.23
C PHE A 180 -3.73 8.80 12.84
N ASP A 181 -2.91 9.67 13.44
CA ASP A 181 -3.36 10.96 13.99
C ASP A 181 -4.02 11.80 12.88
N ARG A 182 -3.47 11.80 11.67
CA ARG A 182 -4.08 12.46 10.52
C ARG A 182 -5.47 11.92 10.18
N ALA A 183 -5.66 10.60 10.33
CA ALA A 183 -6.97 9.97 10.13
C ALA A 183 -7.96 10.39 11.23
N PHE A 184 -7.54 10.39 12.50
CA PHE A 184 -8.39 10.79 13.62
C PHE A 184 -8.82 12.25 13.52
N GLU A 185 -7.89 13.16 13.20
CA GLU A 185 -8.18 14.57 12.98
C GLU A 185 -9.17 14.78 11.83
N GLY A 186 -8.94 14.12 10.68
CA GLY A 186 -9.80 14.25 9.49
C GLY A 186 -11.21 13.70 9.69
N LEU A 187 -11.35 12.66 10.53
CA LEU A 187 -12.63 12.03 10.86
C LEU A 187 -13.31 12.65 12.08
N GLY A 188 -12.60 13.41 12.90
CA GLY A 188 -13.11 13.96 14.14
C GLY A 188 -13.48 12.90 15.17
N ILE A 189 -12.66 11.85 15.33
CA ILE A 189 -12.91 10.70 16.22
C ILE A 189 -11.75 10.50 17.19
N LEU A 190 -12.04 9.82 18.30
CA LEU A 190 -11.01 9.31 19.21
C LEU A 190 -10.49 7.93 18.75
N PRO A 191 -9.22 7.57 19.02
CA PRO A 191 -8.70 6.24 18.68
C PRO A 191 -9.56 5.08 19.20
N SER A 192 -10.11 5.20 20.41
CA SER A 192 -10.95 4.18 21.04
C SER A 192 -12.33 3.98 20.38
N GLU A 193 -12.76 4.89 19.51
CA GLU A 193 -14.03 4.82 18.76
C GLU A 193 -13.86 4.08 17.43
N ALA A 194 -12.61 3.77 17.04
CA ALA A 194 -12.30 3.11 15.79
C ALA A 194 -11.72 1.71 16.01
N LEU A 195 -11.99 0.82 15.04
CA LEU A 195 -11.38 -0.50 14.92
C LEU A 195 -10.58 -0.53 13.61
N PHE A 196 -9.29 -0.82 13.69
CA PHE A 196 -8.44 -0.98 12.53
C PHE A 196 -8.54 -2.44 12.00
N ILE A 197 -8.50 -2.62 10.69
CA ILE A 197 -8.54 -3.93 10.02
C ILE A 197 -7.40 -3.97 9.02
N GLY A 198 -6.46 -4.90 9.19
CA GLY A 198 -5.29 -5.03 8.33
C GLY A 198 -4.63 -6.39 8.41
N ASP A 199 -3.65 -6.65 7.55
CA ASP A 199 -3.01 -7.95 7.35
C ASP A 199 -1.56 -8.02 7.85
N GLN A 200 -0.87 -6.88 8.03
CA GLN A 200 0.55 -6.84 8.39
C GLN A 200 0.76 -6.60 9.89
N LEU A 201 1.45 -7.52 10.56
CA LEU A 201 1.68 -7.44 12.01
C LEU A 201 2.41 -6.17 12.43
N TYR A 202 3.50 -5.80 11.73
CA TYR A 202 4.26 -4.62 12.11
C TYR A 202 3.60 -3.32 11.67
N VAL A 203 3.14 -3.27 10.44
CA VAL A 203 2.62 -2.06 9.83
C VAL A 203 1.25 -1.70 10.39
N ASP A 204 0.35 -2.69 10.48
CA ASP A 204 -1.04 -2.49 10.86
C ASP A 204 -1.28 -2.74 12.34
N VAL A 205 -0.89 -3.92 12.85
CA VAL A 205 -1.19 -4.28 14.24
C VAL A 205 -0.40 -3.42 15.20
N TYR A 206 0.94 -3.39 15.07
CA TYR A 206 1.76 -2.53 15.92
C TYR A 206 1.41 -1.05 15.74
N GLY A 207 1.20 -0.61 14.49
CA GLY A 207 0.83 0.78 14.19
C GLY A 207 -0.47 1.21 14.86
N ALA A 208 -1.54 0.42 14.71
CA ALA A 208 -2.86 0.71 15.30
C ALA A 208 -2.82 0.67 16.82
N VAL A 209 -2.21 -0.36 17.43
CA VAL A 209 -2.07 -0.46 18.89
C VAL A 209 -1.27 0.72 19.46
N ASN A 210 -0.17 1.11 18.81
CA ASN A 210 0.64 2.26 19.22
C ASN A 210 -0.10 3.60 19.04
N ALA A 211 -1.06 3.66 18.13
CA ALA A 211 -1.97 4.79 17.97
C ALA A 211 -3.15 4.79 18.96
N GLY A 212 -3.28 3.75 19.80
CA GLY A 212 -4.33 3.63 20.81
C GLY A 212 -5.65 3.04 20.29
N MET A 213 -5.61 2.33 19.16
CA MET A 213 -6.75 1.65 18.57
C MET A 213 -6.80 0.17 18.94
N ASP A 214 -7.99 -0.39 18.92
CA ASP A 214 -8.17 -1.83 18.77
C ASP A 214 -7.93 -2.23 17.29
N VAL A 215 -7.50 -3.48 17.08
CA VAL A 215 -7.15 -3.99 15.76
C VAL A 215 -7.64 -5.41 15.53
N VAL A 216 -8.17 -5.66 14.34
CA VAL A 216 -8.39 -6.98 13.76
C VAL A 216 -7.21 -7.28 12.85
N TRP A 217 -6.47 -8.33 13.16
CA TRP A 217 -5.46 -8.86 12.27
C TRP A 217 -6.05 -9.97 11.40
N ILE A 218 -5.99 -9.78 10.08
CA ILE A 218 -6.28 -10.83 9.10
C ILE A 218 -4.99 -11.64 8.94
N GLU A 219 -4.98 -12.87 9.44
CA GLU A 219 -3.80 -13.73 9.41
C GLU A 219 -3.37 -14.03 7.97
N THR A 220 -2.13 -13.67 7.64
CA THR A 220 -1.47 -14.02 6.39
C THR A 220 -0.27 -14.92 6.66
N GLU A 221 0.14 -15.71 5.67
CA GLU A 221 1.34 -16.55 5.77
C GLU A 221 2.63 -15.71 5.85
N HIS A 222 2.57 -14.46 5.42
CA HIS A 222 3.70 -13.54 5.45
C HIS A 222 3.79 -12.85 6.80
N GLN A 223 4.68 -13.34 7.66
CA GLN A 223 4.98 -12.71 8.93
C GLN A 223 6.21 -11.80 8.78
N ASP A 224 6.09 -10.57 9.28
CA ASP A 224 7.24 -9.67 9.43
C ASP A 224 8.13 -10.16 10.59
N TRP A 225 9.17 -10.94 10.27
CA TRP A 225 10.10 -11.56 11.23
C TRP A 225 11.05 -10.54 11.91
N LEU A 226 10.93 -9.26 11.61
CA LEU A 226 11.95 -8.27 11.93
C LEU A 226 11.77 -7.57 13.28
N VAL A 227 10.70 -7.85 14.04
CA VAL A 227 10.45 -7.19 15.31
C VAL A 227 10.35 -8.22 16.45
N PRO A 228 11.24 -8.18 17.46
CA PRO A 228 11.34 -9.22 18.47
C PRO A 228 10.12 -9.37 19.39
N LYS A 229 9.26 -8.35 19.48
CA LYS A 229 8.07 -8.38 20.31
C LYS A 229 7.01 -7.42 19.77
N LEU A 230 6.09 -7.97 18.98
CA LEU A 230 4.90 -7.25 18.53
C LEU A 230 3.79 -7.36 19.60
N PRO A 231 2.93 -6.34 19.74
CA PRO A 231 1.74 -6.46 20.56
C PRO A 231 0.77 -7.47 19.97
N GLU A 232 0.00 -8.13 20.85
CA GLU A 232 -1.07 -8.99 20.39
C GLU A 232 -2.19 -8.13 19.77
N PRO A 233 -2.77 -8.52 18.62
CA PRO A 233 -3.95 -7.87 18.09
C PRO A 233 -5.14 -8.08 19.02
N THR A 234 -6.07 -7.13 19.03
CA THR A 234 -7.32 -7.26 19.81
C THR A 234 -8.13 -8.47 19.33
N TYR A 235 -8.14 -8.69 18.02
CA TYR A 235 -8.84 -9.81 17.38
C TYR A 235 -7.99 -10.40 16.26
N LYS A 236 -8.16 -11.73 16.01
CA LYS A 236 -7.56 -12.45 14.90
C LYS A 236 -8.63 -13.12 14.06
N VAL A 237 -8.52 -13.01 12.76
CA VAL A 237 -9.40 -13.66 11.79
C VAL A 237 -8.56 -14.22 10.63
N ARG A 238 -9.10 -15.19 9.90
CA ARG A 238 -8.43 -15.81 8.74
C ARG A 238 -8.85 -15.17 7.41
N SER A 239 -9.95 -14.43 7.42
CA SER A 239 -10.44 -13.71 6.24
C SER A 239 -11.15 -12.43 6.64
N ILE A 240 -11.22 -11.47 5.74
CA ILE A 240 -11.95 -10.23 5.97
C ILE A 240 -13.44 -10.49 6.27
N HIS A 241 -14.03 -11.54 5.70
CA HIS A 241 -15.45 -11.90 5.91
C HIS A 241 -15.75 -12.26 7.37
N GLU A 242 -14.80 -12.84 8.10
CA GLU A 242 -14.99 -13.19 9.52
C GLU A 242 -15.17 -11.94 10.42
N VAL A 243 -14.81 -10.75 9.95
CA VAL A 243 -15.04 -9.47 10.65
C VAL A 243 -16.54 -9.25 10.92
N ILE A 244 -17.41 -9.68 9.98
CA ILE A 244 -18.87 -9.62 10.16
C ILE A 244 -19.28 -10.40 11.40
N HIS A 245 -18.91 -11.67 11.48
CA HIS A 245 -19.27 -12.54 12.59
C HIS A 245 -18.65 -12.08 13.93
N LEU A 246 -17.44 -11.56 13.88
CA LEU A 246 -16.77 -11.00 15.05
C LEU A 246 -17.55 -9.84 15.65
N LEU A 247 -17.99 -8.89 14.83
CA LEU A 247 -18.67 -7.68 15.28
C LEU A 247 -20.17 -7.92 15.59
N GLU A 248 -20.78 -8.97 15.05
CA GLU A 248 -22.14 -9.37 15.39
C GLU A 248 -22.24 -10.09 16.75
N LYS A 249 -21.23 -10.91 17.11
CA LYS A 249 -21.17 -11.60 18.41
C LYS A 249 -20.84 -10.69 19.58
N GLY A 250 -20.25 -9.51 19.32
CA GLY A 250 -19.93 -8.51 20.35
C GLY A 250 -21.09 -7.55 20.67
N ARG A 251 -22.28 -7.86 20.21
CA ARG A 251 -23.52 -7.11 20.50
C ARG A 251 -24.23 -7.60 21.74
#